data_a1eec4e4caba91511498d0d183d24989
#
_entry.id   a1eec4e4caba91511498d0d183d24989
#
_cell.length_a   1.000
_cell.length_b   1.000
_cell.length_c   1.000
_cell.angle_alpha   90.00
_cell.angle_beta   90.00
_cell.angle_gamma   90.00
#
_symmetry.space_group_name_H-M   'P 1'
#
loop_
_entity.id
_entity.type
_entity.pdbx_description
1 polymer ?
#
loop_
_entity_poly.entity_id
_entity_poly.type
_entity_poly.pdbx_seq_one_letter_code
_entity_poly.pdbx_strand_id
1 'polypeptide(L)'
;MDFLIPTSKNKNMVLKVVDATDATHATDATKMSKLPMVEINAIKKANAMPTLCFITMCKNEEHCIQQTLESVYKYIDYWVVCDTGSTDKTCDIVTSFFKEKNIPGELFVDEWISFDKNKTLMFQRAYQKTDYVLHLDADDYLIGDFKKELITHDDSDMFYFTYKRGFSNWKSSSLYKNSLKWIYAGVAHNIIVCLNKTDVVSSDIFEKQNGLYVDAEERGARKLDPNKCLNDALKLKDQFFETLHEDPYGLNSRSVFYTAQSYFDSKMFKEAYQWYNLYTKLKDTWIEEEFESQMRLGRCMIELKYDVEKVINQFEKAIKIFPDRAEPYYAVGKFLNVEPHNELAYKYLKEAKTKNVEEVLKKYRLFVDVFVYGKYVNDELSVACYWTNRGNEGFKLLNEVITDDDCHFAGHKDRFEMNKKHFMSRYSILHL
;
A
#
# COMPACT_ATOMS: atom_id res chain seq x y z
N MET A 1 31.76 -0.88 5.02
CA MET A 1 31.71 0.59 5.15
C MET A 1 30.88 0.86 6.39
N ASP A 2 31.52 1.33 7.44
CA ASP A 2 30.83 1.70 8.68
C ASP A 2 30.21 3.08 8.47
N PHE A 3 28.88 3.10 8.38
CA PHE A 3 28.15 4.36 8.31
C PHE A 3 28.08 4.98 9.70
N LEU A 4 28.81 6.08 9.91
CA LEU A 4 28.65 6.93 11.09
C LEU A 4 27.30 7.66 10.99
N ILE A 5 26.35 7.34 11.86
CA ILE A 5 25.05 7.98 11.95
C ILE A 5 25.16 9.20 12.87
N PRO A 6 24.90 10.44 12.43
CA PRO A 6 24.86 11.60 13.30
C PRO A 6 23.64 11.55 14.22
N THR A 7 23.83 11.77 15.50
CA THR A 7 22.75 11.94 16.49
C THR A 7 22.23 13.38 16.43
N SER A 8 21.03 13.62 15.89
CA SER A 8 20.40 14.93 15.95
C SER A 8 19.60 15.09 17.25
N LYS A 9 19.88 16.15 17.97
CA LYS A 9 19.06 16.60 19.10
C LYS A 9 17.84 17.37 18.56
N ASN A 10 16.65 16.87 18.82
CA ASN A 10 15.40 17.57 18.54
C ASN A 10 15.36 18.91 19.30
N LYS A 11 15.21 19.99 18.57
CA LYS A 11 14.67 21.26 19.07
C LYS A 11 13.72 21.81 18.02
N ASN A 12 12.50 22.08 18.45
CA ASN A 12 11.41 22.83 17.82
C ASN A 12 11.70 23.36 16.42
N MET A 13 11.23 22.64 15.41
CA MET A 13 11.41 23.03 14.02
C MET A 13 10.33 24.03 13.62
N VAL A 14 10.74 25.31 13.51
CA VAL A 14 9.98 26.32 12.78
C VAL A 14 10.21 26.06 11.29
N LEU A 15 9.16 25.65 10.58
CA LEU A 15 9.18 25.49 9.13
C LEU A 15 9.54 26.82 8.46
N LYS A 16 10.73 26.93 7.88
CA LYS A 16 11.03 27.98 6.91
C LYS A 16 10.36 27.61 5.60
N VAL A 17 9.36 28.40 5.24
CA VAL A 17 8.74 28.38 3.91
C VAL A 17 9.80 28.75 2.89
N VAL A 18 10.21 27.83 2.06
CA VAL A 18 10.94 28.13 0.84
C VAL A 18 9.91 28.48 -0.20
N ASP A 19 9.82 29.76 -0.55
CA ASP A 19 8.98 30.24 -1.64
C ASP A 19 9.39 29.55 -2.95
N ALA A 20 8.51 28.73 -3.48
CA ALA A 20 8.67 28.12 -4.79
C ALA A 20 8.30 29.13 -5.89
N THR A 21 9.11 30.20 -6.02
CA THR A 21 8.91 31.25 -7.03
C THR A 21 9.84 31.16 -8.24
N ASP A 22 10.53 30.03 -8.46
CA ASP A 22 11.34 29.86 -9.67
C ASP A 22 10.93 28.61 -10.49
N ALA A 23 9.74 28.71 -11.11
CA ALA A 23 9.38 27.85 -12.23
C ALA A 23 8.79 28.72 -13.37
N THR A 24 9.61 29.63 -13.88
CA THR A 24 9.34 30.35 -15.12
C THR A 24 10.06 29.68 -16.27
N HIS A 25 9.45 28.67 -16.85
CA HIS A 25 9.56 28.29 -18.26
C HIS A 25 8.35 27.40 -18.62
N ALA A 26 7.19 28.08 -18.80
CA ALA A 26 6.09 27.47 -19.52
C ALA A 26 6.23 27.92 -20.98
N THR A 27 6.68 27.03 -21.82
CA THR A 27 6.54 27.17 -23.27
C THR A 27 5.05 26.99 -23.63
N ASP A 28 4.56 27.87 -24.50
CA ASP A 28 3.21 27.92 -25.04
C ASP A 28 2.63 26.55 -25.38
N ALA A 29 1.82 25.99 -24.46
CA ALA A 29 1.02 24.83 -24.75
C ALA A 29 -0.27 25.29 -25.45
N THR A 30 -0.43 24.83 -26.66
CA THR A 30 -1.57 24.95 -27.56
C THR A 30 -2.90 25.05 -26.83
N LYS A 31 -3.65 26.10 -27.11
CA LYS A 31 -5.03 26.39 -26.69
C LYS A 31 -5.95 25.21 -26.97
N MET A 32 -6.12 24.28 -26.02
CA MET A 32 -7.29 23.44 -26.00
C MET A 32 -8.44 24.18 -25.34
N SER A 33 -9.61 24.16 -25.99
CA SER A 33 -10.80 24.89 -25.67
C SER A 33 -11.14 24.89 -24.18
N LYS A 34 -10.98 26.05 -23.53
CA LYS A 34 -11.55 26.31 -22.20
C LYS A 34 -13.06 26.20 -22.32
N LEU A 35 -13.68 25.17 -21.77
CA LEU A 35 -15.10 25.20 -21.50
C LEU A 35 -15.33 26.35 -20.49
N PRO A 36 -16.38 27.19 -20.69
CA PRO A 36 -16.64 28.28 -19.79
C PRO A 36 -16.79 27.74 -18.37
N MET A 37 -16.08 28.34 -17.41
CA MET A 37 -16.28 28.07 -15.99
C MET A 37 -17.74 28.39 -15.67
N VAL A 38 -18.57 27.35 -15.53
CA VAL A 38 -19.87 27.52 -14.90
C VAL A 38 -19.57 28.02 -13.49
N GLU A 39 -20.19 29.12 -13.10
CA GLU A 39 -19.96 29.74 -11.80
C GLU A 39 -20.26 28.70 -10.69
N ILE A 40 -19.22 28.04 -10.21
CA ILE A 40 -19.28 27.03 -9.11
C ILE A 40 -19.95 27.67 -7.88
N ASN A 41 -19.81 29.00 -7.72
CA ASN A 41 -20.48 29.77 -6.67
C ASN A 41 -22.02 29.81 -6.79
N ALA A 42 -22.58 29.63 -7.98
CA ALA A 42 -24.04 29.56 -8.15
C ALA A 42 -24.57 28.17 -7.73
N ILE A 43 -23.78 27.11 -7.92
CA ILE A 43 -24.13 25.75 -7.49
C ILE A 43 -24.05 25.62 -5.96
N LYS A 44 -23.10 26.30 -5.30
CA LYS A 44 -22.99 26.34 -3.82
C LYS A 44 -24.23 26.92 -3.14
N LYS A 45 -24.98 27.83 -3.80
CA LYS A 45 -26.20 28.43 -3.26
C LYS A 45 -27.46 27.58 -3.44
N ALA A 46 -27.46 26.63 -4.37
CA ALA A 46 -28.64 25.84 -4.71
C ALA A 46 -28.77 24.53 -3.95
N ASN A 47 -27.64 23.91 -3.56
CA ASN A 47 -27.61 22.65 -2.81
C ASN A 47 -26.58 22.75 -1.70
N ALA A 48 -26.97 22.39 -0.45
CA ALA A 48 -26.08 22.34 0.71
C ALA A 48 -25.00 21.24 0.63
N MET A 49 -24.84 20.60 -0.51
CA MET A 49 -23.88 19.51 -0.75
C MET A 49 -22.51 20.04 -1.16
N PRO A 50 -21.42 19.48 -0.63
CA PRO A 50 -20.07 19.86 -1.02
C PRO A 50 -19.79 19.51 -2.48
N THR A 51 -19.07 20.41 -3.16
CA THR A 51 -18.59 20.19 -4.52
C THR A 51 -17.28 19.42 -4.52
N LEU A 52 -17.09 18.49 -5.50
CA LEU A 52 -15.92 17.66 -5.63
C LEU A 52 -15.21 17.85 -6.97
N CYS A 53 -13.89 17.97 -6.92
CA CYS A 53 -13.02 17.88 -8.08
C CYS A 53 -12.35 16.51 -8.11
N PHE A 54 -12.57 15.74 -9.17
CA PHE A 54 -11.77 14.55 -9.41
C PHE A 54 -10.40 14.94 -9.97
N ILE A 55 -9.34 14.37 -9.41
CA ILE A 55 -7.99 14.56 -9.94
C ILE A 55 -7.30 13.22 -10.14
N THR A 56 -6.59 13.11 -11.26
CA THR A 56 -5.72 11.96 -11.53
C THR A 56 -4.56 12.37 -12.44
N MET A 57 -3.47 11.61 -12.33
CA MET A 57 -2.31 11.69 -13.21
C MET A 57 -2.23 10.40 -14.03
N CYS A 58 -2.02 10.52 -15.34
CA CYS A 58 -1.99 9.38 -16.24
C CYS A 58 -0.82 9.41 -17.22
N LYS A 59 -0.48 8.23 -17.75
CA LYS A 59 0.40 8.04 -18.91
C LYS A 59 0.16 6.69 -19.54
N ASN A 60 -0.35 6.66 -20.78
CA ASN A 60 -0.63 5.43 -21.55
C ASN A 60 -1.60 4.47 -20.82
N GLU A 61 -2.76 5.00 -20.40
CA GLU A 61 -3.78 4.27 -19.65
C GLU A 61 -5.06 4.05 -20.47
N GLU A 62 -4.99 4.05 -21.83
CA GLU A 62 -6.17 3.89 -22.71
C GLU A 62 -6.99 2.64 -22.41
N HIS A 63 -6.35 1.60 -21.87
CA HIS A 63 -6.96 0.30 -21.57
C HIS A 63 -7.76 0.26 -20.26
N CYS A 64 -7.60 1.22 -19.35
CA CYS A 64 -8.24 1.22 -18.04
C CYS A 64 -8.86 2.56 -17.61
N ILE A 65 -8.36 3.71 -18.10
CA ILE A 65 -8.79 5.04 -17.64
C ILE A 65 -10.31 5.25 -17.72
N GLN A 66 -10.98 4.74 -18.74
CA GLN A 66 -12.43 4.91 -18.88
C GLN A 66 -13.19 4.34 -17.68
N GLN A 67 -12.80 3.19 -17.15
CA GLN A 67 -13.45 2.58 -15.99
C GLN A 67 -13.25 3.40 -14.72
N THR A 68 -12.08 4.01 -14.55
CA THR A 68 -11.83 4.97 -13.46
C THR A 68 -12.79 6.15 -13.56
N LEU A 69 -12.92 6.76 -14.75
CA LEU A 69 -13.85 7.88 -14.97
C LEU A 69 -15.30 7.49 -14.72
N GLU A 70 -15.74 6.31 -15.20
CA GLU A 70 -17.09 5.78 -14.98
C GLU A 70 -17.40 5.54 -13.50
N SER A 71 -16.39 5.22 -12.70
CA SER A 71 -16.57 4.97 -11.26
C SER A 71 -16.82 6.25 -10.45
N VAL A 72 -16.37 7.42 -10.95
CA VAL A 72 -16.39 8.69 -10.18
C VAL A 72 -17.32 9.74 -10.72
N TYR A 73 -17.67 9.73 -12.02
CA TYR A 73 -18.35 10.86 -12.68
C TYR A 73 -19.66 11.30 -12.02
N LYS A 74 -20.40 10.39 -11.39
CA LYS A 74 -21.66 10.68 -10.70
C LYS A 74 -21.50 11.60 -9.49
N TYR A 75 -20.31 11.63 -8.92
CA TYR A 75 -20.04 12.28 -7.64
C TYR A 75 -19.32 13.60 -7.78
N ILE A 76 -18.77 13.90 -8.96
CA ILE A 76 -17.89 15.05 -9.18
C ILE A 76 -18.61 16.21 -9.88
N ASP A 77 -18.16 17.41 -9.58
CA ASP A 77 -18.66 18.66 -10.15
C ASP A 77 -17.62 19.30 -11.09
N TYR A 78 -16.37 18.87 -10.96
CA TYR A 78 -15.24 19.32 -11.77
C TYR A 78 -14.20 18.21 -11.90
N TRP A 79 -13.32 18.29 -12.88
CA TRP A 79 -12.21 17.37 -13.03
C TRP A 79 -10.92 18.06 -13.47
N VAL A 80 -9.77 17.54 -13.01
CA VAL A 80 -8.42 17.92 -13.45
C VAL A 80 -7.64 16.65 -13.71
N VAL A 81 -7.27 16.42 -14.95
CA VAL A 81 -6.43 15.29 -15.36
C VAL A 81 -5.09 15.82 -15.84
N CYS A 82 -4.00 15.26 -15.32
CA CYS A 82 -2.63 15.60 -15.70
C CYS A 82 -2.00 14.45 -16.46
N ASP A 83 -1.91 14.57 -17.77
CA ASP A 83 -1.19 13.62 -18.62
C ASP A 83 0.31 13.90 -18.58
N THR A 84 1.13 12.87 -18.44
CA THR A 84 2.59 13.01 -18.37
C THR A 84 3.30 12.46 -19.61
N GLY A 85 2.65 12.66 -20.76
CA GLY A 85 3.21 12.30 -22.07
C GLY A 85 2.69 10.95 -22.59
N SER A 86 1.36 10.78 -22.61
CA SER A 86 0.72 9.65 -23.31
C SER A 86 0.92 9.75 -24.81
N THR A 87 1.11 8.60 -25.43
CA THR A 87 1.24 8.41 -26.89
C THR A 87 0.10 7.59 -27.48
N ASP A 88 -0.81 7.13 -26.62
CA ASP A 88 -2.01 6.36 -26.94
C ASP A 88 -3.27 7.26 -26.92
N LYS A 89 -4.45 6.67 -26.84
CA LYS A 89 -5.73 7.40 -26.83
C LYS A 89 -6.17 7.91 -25.46
N THR A 90 -5.33 7.87 -24.45
CA THR A 90 -5.69 8.26 -23.07
C THR A 90 -6.33 9.66 -23.02
N CYS A 91 -5.69 10.66 -23.61
CA CYS A 91 -6.19 12.05 -23.62
C CYS A 91 -7.52 12.20 -24.35
N ASP A 92 -7.70 11.49 -25.48
CA ASP A 92 -8.93 11.53 -26.28
C ASP A 92 -10.09 10.89 -25.50
N ILE A 93 -9.85 9.78 -24.80
CA ILE A 93 -10.85 9.12 -23.95
C ILE A 93 -11.31 10.07 -22.85
N VAL A 94 -10.39 10.68 -22.11
CA VAL A 94 -10.70 11.60 -21.00
C VAL A 94 -11.56 12.78 -21.49
N THR A 95 -11.12 13.44 -22.56
CA THR A 95 -11.83 14.64 -23.06
C THR A 95 -13.20 14.31 -23.64
N SER A 96 -13.32 13.21 -24.39
CA SER A 96 -14.58 12.76 -24.96
C SER A 96 -15.57 12.33 -23.87
N PHE A 97 -15.11 11.60 -22.86
CA PHE A 97 -15.92 11.12 -21.75
C PHE A 97 -16.57 12.29 -20.99
N PHE A 98 -15.78 13.22 -20.51
CA PHE A 98 -16.32 14.34 -19.72
C PHE A 98 -17.15 15.32 -20.54
N LYS A 99 -16.86 15.46 -21.83
CA LYS A 99 -17.71 16.20 -22.77
C LYS A 99 -19.09 15.55 -22.91
N GLU A 100 -19.15 14.22 -23.07
CA GLU A 100 -20.39 13.46 -23.13
C GLU A 100 -21.21 13.60 -21.83
N LYS A 101 -20.56 13.51 -20.67
CA LYS A 101 -21.20 13.66 -19.35
C LYS A 101 -21.53 15.11 -18.99
N ASN A 102 -21.13 16.07 -19.81
CA ASN A 102 -21.32 17.52 -19.58
C ASN A 102 -20.78 17.99 -18.22
N ILE A 103 -19.60 17.48 -17.82
CA ILE A 103 -18.91 17.85 -16.58
C ILE A 103 -17.75 18.76 -16.96
N PRO A 104 -17.67 20.00 -16.39
CA PRO A 104 -16.56 20.91 -16.67
C PRO A 104 -15.26 20.45 -16.05
N GLY A 105 -14.14 20.73 -16.71
CA GLY A 105 -12.81 20.40 -16.19
C GLY A 105 -11.69 20.73 -17.16
N GLU A 106 -10.49 20.29 -16.84
CA GLU A 106 -9.27 20.63 -17.57
C GLU A 106 -8.33 19.43 -17.70
N LEU A 107 -7.83 19.20 -18.92
CA LEU A 107 -6.74 18.29 -19.20
C LEU A 107 -5.45 19.12 -19.37
N PHE A 108 -4.42 18.74 -18.62
CA PHE A 108 -3.08 19.29 -18.72
C PHE A 108 -2.12 18.24 -19.25
N VAL A 109 -1.24 18.65 -20.15
CA VAL A 109 -0.14 17.80 -20.63
C VAL A 109 1.14 18.36 -20.03
N ASP A 110 1.80 17.54 -19.21
CA ASP A 110 2.96 17.93 -18.44
C ASP A 110 4.18 17.10 -18.83
N GLU A 111 5.36 17.70 -18.71
CA GLU A 111 6.58 16.94 -18.72
C GLU A 111 6.67 16.08 -17.46
N TRP A 112 7.12 14.84 -17.62
CA TRP A 112 7.42 13.97 -16.48
C TRP A 112 8.68 14.46 -15.75
N ILE A 113 8.52 14.78 -14.47
CA ILE A 113 9.64 15.15 -13.58
C ILE A 113 9.86 14.02 -12.56
N SER A 114 8.87 13.82 -11.67
CA SER A 114 8.86 12.77 -10.65
C SER A 114 7.43 12.61 -10.10
N PHE A 115 7.15 11.52 -9.39
CA PHE A 115 5.82 11.29 -8.83
C PHE A 115 5.38 12.41 -7.89
N ASP A 116 6.23 12.83 -6.97
CA ASP A 116 5.92 13.87 -6.00
C ASP A 116 5.67 15.24 -6.69
N LYS A 117 6.50 15.61 -7.65
CA LYS A 117 6.37 16.89 -8.36
C LYS A 117 5.12 16.93 -9.21
N ASN A 118 4.89 15.90 -10.05
CA ASN A 118 3.72 15.87 -10.92
C ASN A 118 2.41 15.71 -10.13
N LYS A 119 2.37 14.88 -9.06
CA LYS A 119 1.20 14.79 -8.18
C LYS A 119 0.95 16.12 -7.42
N THR A 120 1.99 16.81 -6.97
CA THR A 120 1.86 18.14 -6.36
C THR A 120 1.29 19.15 -7.34
N LEU A 121 1.78 19.19 -8.57
CA LEU A 121 1.27 20.09 -9.61
C LEU A 121 -0.21 19.83 -9.90
N MET A 122 -0.64 18.57 -9.92
CA MET A 122 -2.04 18.19 -10.08
C MET A 122 -2.93 18.79 -8.96
N PHE A 123 -2.50 18.70 -7.69
CA PHE A 123 -3.21 19.35 -6.58
C PHE A 123 -3.26 20.88 -6.69
N GLN A 124 -2.16 21.51 -7.11
CA GLN A 124 -2.10 22.96 -7.32
C GLN A 124 -3.09 23.43 -8.40
N ARG A 125 -3.27 22.65 -9.46
CA ARG A 125 -4.23 22.95 -10.53
C ARG A 125 -5.68 22.83 -10.10
N ALA A 126 -5.98 21.92 -9.17
CA ALA A 126 -7.30 21.74 -8.60
C ALA A 126 -7.60 22.71 -7.44
N TYR A 127 -6.57 23.39 -6.89
CA TYR A 127 -6.69 24.20 -5.69
C TYR A 127 -7.83 25.25 -5.78
N GLN A 128 -8.72 25.24 -4.77
CA GLN A 128 -9.89 26.12 -4.63
C GLN A 128 -10.93 26.06 -5.77
N LYS A 129 -10.89 25.06 -6.65
CA LYS A 129 -11.92 24.92 -7.70
C LYS A 129 -13.24 24.36 -7.15
N THR A 130 -13.17 23.57 -6.07
CA THR A 130 -14.29 22.90 -5.39
C THR A 130 -14.05 22.88 -3.89
N ASP A 131 -15.00 22.33 -3.10
CA ASP A 131 -14.83 22.20 -1.65
C ASP A 131 -13.85 21.08 -1.29
N TYR A 132 -13.87 19.97 -2.04
CA TYR A 132 -12.99 18.82 -1.85
C TYR A 132 -12.37 18.36 -3.17
N VAL A 133 -11.24 17.68 -3.06
CA VAL A 133 -10.55 16.99 -4.16
C VAL A 133 -10.61 15.50 -3.91
N LEU A 134 -11.14 14.73 -4.87
CA LEU A 134 -11.09 13.27 -4.90
C LEU A 134 -9.92 12.85 -5.79
N HIS A 135 -8.92 12.20 -5.21
CA HIS A 135 -7.75 11.67 -5.91
C HIS A 135 -7.79 10.16 -5.97
N LEU A 136 -7.76 9.61 -7.17
CA LEU A 136 -7.48 8.19 -7.44
C LEU A 136 -6.38 8.10 -8.49
N ASP A 137 -5.60 7.03 -8.47
CA ASP A 137 -4.69 6.72 -9.58
C ASP A 137 -5.50 6.32 -10.82
N ALA A 138 -4.95 6.47 -12.01
CA ALA A 138 -5.68 6.35 -13.29
C ALA A 138 -6.20 4.94 -13.58
N ASP A 139 -5.74 3.95 -12.84
CA ASP A 139 -6.12 2.54 -12.92
C ASP A 139 -6.90 2.04 -11.68
N ASP A 140 -7.27 2.94 -10.77
CA ASP A 140 -8.08 2.66 -9.58
C ASP A 140 -9.57 2.93 -9.82
N TYR A 141 -10.46 2.07 -9.28
CA TYR A 141 -11.91 2.20 -9.44
C TYR A 141 -12.60 2.37 -8.09
N LEU A 142 -13.51 3.34 -8.01
CA LEU A 142 -14.37 3.49 -6.84
C LEU A 142 -15.55 2.51 -6.95
N ILE A 143 -15.67 1.60 -6.02
CA ILE A 143 -16.73 0.59 -5.96
C ILE A 143 -17.70 0.93 -4.82
N GLY A 144 -18.99 0.78 -5.07
CA GLY A 144 -20.04 1.10 -4.12
C GLY A 144 -20.66 2.48 -4.39
N ASP A 145 -21.44 2.99 -3.43
CA ASP A 145 -22.14 4.26 -3.56
C ASP A 145 -21.58 5.30 -2.59
N PHE A 146 -20.91 6.31 -3.15
CA PHE A 146 -20.33 7.39 -2.35
C PHE A 146 -21.39 8.47 -2.09
N LYS A 147 -21.77 8.64 -0.81
CA LYS A 147 -22.77 9.64 -0.38
C LYS A 147 -22.09 10.91 0.12
N LYS A 148 -22.18 12.00 -0.64
CA LYS A 148 -21.61 13.31 -0.27
C LYS A 148 -22.13 13.85 1.06
N GLU A 149 -23.36 13.48 1.46
CA GLU A 149 -23.99 13.88 2.71
C GLU A 149 -23.15 13.54 3.95
N LEU A 150 -22.36 12.47 3.87
CA LEU A 150 -21.53 12.03 4.99
C LEU A 150 -20.33 12.94 5.28
N ILE A 151 -19.93 13.74 4.31
CA ILE A 151 -18.85 14.71 4.47
C ILE A 151 -19.34 16.13 4.69
N THR A 152 -20.66 16.39 4.55
CA THR A 152 -21.24 17.74 4.62
C THR A 152 -21.07 18.39 6.00
N HIS A 153 -21.10 17.58 7.05
CA HIS A 153 -21.00 18.02 8.45
C HIS A 153 -19.76 17.44 9.15
N ASP A 154 -18.77 16.99 8.39
CA ASP A 154 -17.53 16.46 8.93
C ASP A 154 -16.43 17.50 8.80
N ASP A 155 -15.84 17.91 9.93
CA ASP A 155 -14.78 18.93 9.98
C ASP A 155 -13.40 18.40 9.56
N SER A 156 -13.33 17.14 9.14
CA SER A 156 -12.06 16.52 8.70
C SER A 156 -11.48 17.21 7.47
N ASP A 157 -10.17 17.31 7.46
CA ASP A 157 -9.41 17.91 6.37
C ASP A 157 -9.11 16.91 5.24
N MET A 158 -9.03 15.61 5.62
CA MET A 158 -8.87 14.52 4.66
C MET A 158 -9.61 13.26 5.13
N PHE A 159 -9.90 12.37 4.16
CA PHE A 159 -10.64 11.14 4.42
C PHE A 159 -9.91 9.95 3.83
N TYR A 160 -9.86 8.87 4.61
CA TYR A 160 -9.33 7.58 4.19
C TYR A 160 -10.42 6.73 3.56
N PHE A 161 -10.09 6.10 2.45
CA PHE A 161 -10.89 5.06 1.82
C PHE A 161 -10.20 3.71 2.05
N THR A 162 -10.98 2.63 2.06
CA THR A 162 -10.43 1.28 2.02
C THR A 162 -10.04 0.96 0.58
N TYR A 163 -8.81 0.55 0.38
CA TYR A 163 -8.27 0.04 -0.87
C TYR A 163 -8.21 -1.48 -0.81
N LYS A 164 -8.56 -2.14 -1.92
CA LYS A 164 -8.50 -3.59 -2.04
C LYS A 164 -7.67 -3.98 -3.26
N ARG A 165 -6.81 -4.99 -3.07
CA ARG A 165 -6.04 -5.62 -4.14
C ARG A 165 -5.94 -7.10 -3.86
N GLY A 166 -6.64 -7.92 -4.65
CA GLY A 166 -6.79 -9.33 -4.35
C GLY A 166 -7.31 -9.51 -2.92
N PHE A 167 -6.48 -10.09 -2.05
CA PHE A 167 -6.83 -10.32 -0.64
C PHE A 167 -6.28 -9.27 0.34
N SER A 168 -5.49 -8.35 -0.16
CA SER A 168 -4.91 -7.28 0.66
C SER A 168 -5.87 -6.10 0.76
N ASN A 169 -6.08 -5.63 1.99
CA ASN A 169 -6.83 -4.42 2.27
C ASN A 169 -5.95 -3.44 3.04
N TRP A 170 -6.01 -2.16 2.67
CA TRP A 170 -5.35 -1.09 3.41
C TRP A 170 -6.16 0.19 3.34
N LYS A 171 -5.84 1.16 4.16
CA LYS A 171 -6.44 2.50 4.12
C LYS A 171 -5.49 3.48 3.46
N SER A 172 -6.00 4.26 2.52
CA SER A 172 -5.28 5.36 1.89
C SER A 172 -6.16 6.60 1.83
N SER A 173 -5.56 7.76 2.02
CA SER A 173 -6.26 9.03 1.89
C SER A 173 -6.55 9.32 0.42
N SER A 174 -7.80 9.68 0.12
CA SER A 174 -8.25 9.92 -1.26
C SER A 174 -9.13 11.14 -1.41
N LEU A 175 -9.68 11.68 -0.33
CA LEU A 175 -10.51 12.88 -0.37
C LEU A 175 -9.90 13.95 0.54
N TYR A 176 -9.76 15.18 0.01
CA TYR A 176 -9.02 16.24 0.67
C TYR A 176 -9.76 17.56 0.59
N LYS A 177 -9.78 18.32 1.68
CA LYS A 177 -10.35 19.69 1.72
C LYS A 177 -9.56 20.60 0.80
N ASN A 178 -10.22 21.15 -0.22
CA ASN A 178 -9.57 21.87 -1.31
C ASN A 178 -9.21 23.33 -0.98
N SER A 179 -9.53 23.80 0.23
CA SER A 179 -9.04 25.08 0.77
C SER A 179 -7.64 24.96 1.38
N LEU A 180 -7.13 23.73 1.56
CA LEU A 180 -5.80 23.46 2.08
C LEU A 180 -4.80 23.18 0.96
N LYS A 181 -3.53 23.51 1.21
CA LYS A 181 -2.45 23.34 0.24
C LYS A 181 -1.77 21.98 0.46
N TRP A 182 -2.12 21.02 -0.37
CA TRP A 182 -1.57 19.69 -0.34
C TRP A 182 -0.40 19.53 -1.31
N ILE A 183 0.64 18.85 -0.87
CA ILE A 183 1.76 18.42 -1.71
C ILE A 183 2.04 16.95 -1.48
N TYR A 184 2.63 16.29 -2.46
CA TYR A 184 3.27 15.01 -2.29
C TYR A 184 4.76 15.21 -2.04
N ALA A 185 5.34 14.43 -1.12
CA ALA A 185 6.76 14.41 -0.83
C ALA A 185 7.30 12.98 -0.96
N GLY A 186 8.47 12.84 -1.56
CA GLY A 186 9.17 11.57 -1.81
C GLY A 186 9.07 11.08 -3.25
N VAL A 187 10.20 10.58 -3.78
CA VAL A 187 10.33 10.14 -5.20
C VAL A 187 9.54 8.87 -5.52
N ALA A 188 9.30 8.02 -4.52
CA ALA A 188 8.44 6.84 -4.57
C ALA A 188 7.82 6.61 -3.17
N HIS A 189 6.72 5.84 -3.08
CA HIS A 189 5.99 5.66 -1.82
C HIS A 189 5.70 6.99 -1.12
N ASN A 190 5.24 7.96 -1.92
CA ASN A 190 5.01 9.34 -1.51
C ASN A 190 4.13 9.44 -0.26
N ILE A 191 4.36 10.48 0.54
CA ILE A 191 3.43 10.92 1.57
C ILE A 191 2.74 12.21 1.13
N ILE A 192 1.52 12.41 1.61
CA ILE A 192 0.83 13.69 1.43
C ILE A 192 1.09 14.59 2.62
N VAL A 193 1.37 15.84 2.37
CA VAL A 193 1.69 16.87 3.37
C VAL A 193 0.82 18.09 3.14
N CYS A 194 0.27 18.65 4.20
CA CYS A 194 -0.44 19.92 4.17
C CYS A 194 0.52 21.07 4.54
N LEU A 195 0.69 22.05 3.66
CA LEU A 195 1.65 23.13 3.86
C LEU A 195 1.13 24.26 4.77
N ASN A 196 -0.19 24.43 4.86
CA ASN A 196 -0.80 25.56 5.56
C ASN A 196 -1.62 25.16 6.78
N LYS A 197 -1.50 23.92 7.24
CA LYS A 197 -2.11 23.41 8.48
C LYS A 197 -1.28 22.26 9.06
N THR A 198 -0.90 22.35 10.32
CA THR A 198 -0.09 21.34 11.03
C THR A 198 -0.96 20.25 11.65
N ASP A 199 -2.10 20.61 12.23
CA ASP A 199 -2.99 19.70 12.94
C ASP A 199 -4.09 19.21 12.00
N VAL A 200 -3.70 18.43 11.00
CA VAL A 200 -4.61 17.85 10.00
C VAL A 200 -5.51 16.82 10.66
N VAL A 201 -6.83 17.05 10.57
CA VAL A 201 -7.84 16.12 11.07
C VAL A 201 -8.24 15.15 9.97
N SER A 202 -8.26 13.88 10.27
CA SER A 202 -8.64 12.84 9.31
C SER A 202 -9.79 11.97 9.81
N SER A 203 -10.61 11.48 8.90
CA SER A 203 -11.72 10.58 9.16
C SER A 203 -11.71 9.39 8.19
N ASP A 204 -12.37 8.31 8.58
CA ASP A 204 -12.52 7.12 7.77
C ASP A 204 -13.91 7.06 7.14
N ILE A 205 -13.98 7.19 5.85
CA ILE A 205 -15.28 7.21 5.17
C ILE A 205 -15.89 5.83 5.04
N PHE A 206 -15.07 4.78 5.04
CA PHE A 206 -15.52 3.39 4.98
C PHE A 206 -16.40 3.01 6.19
N GLU A 207 -16.07 3.50 7.38
CA GLU A 207 -16.89 3.25 8.59
C GLU A 207 -18.29 3.85 8.46
N LYS A 208 -18.41 4.95 7.72
CA LYS A 208 -19.67 5.68 7.50
C LYS A 208 -20.49 5.11 6.34
N GLN A 209 -19.83 4.46 5.35
CA GLN A 209 -20.46 3.95 4.12
C GLN A 209 -20.10 2.48 3.90
N ASN A 210 -20.93 1.61 4.40
CA ASN A 210 -20.71 0.17 4.25
C ASN A 210 -20.66 -0.22 2.77
N GLY A 211 -19.63 -0.97 2.38
CA GLY A 211 -19.43 -1.46 1.01
C GLY A 211 -18.71 -0.53 0.05
N LEU A 212 -18.36 0.71 0.47
CA LEU A 212 -17.54 1.60 -0.34
C LEU A 212 -16.06 1.25 -0.22
N TYR A 213 -15.36 1.06 -1.35
CA TYR A 213 -13.93 0.83 -1.40
C TYR A 213 -13.34 1.23 -2.75
N VAL A 214 -12.03 1.36 -2.81
CA VAL A 214 -11.28 1.54 -4.06
C VAL A 214 -10.70 0.18 -4.47
N ASP A 215 -11.07 -0.29 -5.66
CA ASP A 215 -10.44 -1.46 -6.29
C ASP A 215 -9.14 -0.98 -6.95
N ALA A 216 -8.01 -1.34 -6.32
CA ALA A 216 -6.67 -0.91 -6.69
C ALA A 216 -5.84 -2.05 -7.28
N GLU A 217 -6.46 -2.88 -8.10
CA GLU A 217 -5.74 -3.89 -8.88
C GLU A 217 -4.74 -3.21 -9.81
N GLU A 218 -3.48 -3.66 -9.79
CA GLU A 218 -2.43 -3.06 -10.62
C GLU A 218 -2.70 -3.32 -12.11
N ARG A 219 -3.42 -2.42 -12.78
CA ARG A 219 -3.78 -2.48 -14.20
C ARG A 219 -2.93 -1.53 -15.05
N GLY A 220 -2.32 -0.52 -14.41
CA GLY A 220 -1.57 0.53 -15.08
C GLY A 220 -0.33 0.07 -15.84
N ALA A 221 0.06 0.85 -16.83
CA ALA A 221 1.20 0.57 -17.72
C ALA A 221 2.53 0.33 -16.98
N ARG A 222 2.71 0.93 -15.80
CA ARG A 222 3.91 0.75 -14.97
C ARG A 222 4.10 -0.69 -14.46
N LYS A 223 3.04 -1.49 -14.34
CA LYS A 223 3.14 -2.90 -13.96
C LYS A 223 3.94 -3.72 -14.97
N LEU A 224 3.97 -3.29 -16.22
CA LEU A 224 4.67 -3.98 -17.30
C LEU A 224 6.19 -3.78 -17.25
N ASP A 225 6.71 -2.84 -16.44
CA ASP A 225 8.16 -2.64 -16.28
C ASP A 225 8.75 -3.71 -15.34
N PRO A 226 9.54 -4.68 -15.86
CA PRO A 226 10.15 -5.72 -15.05
C PRO A 226 11.18 -5.17 -14.04
N ASN A 227 11.68 -3.96 -14.28
CA ASN A 227 12.67 -3.29 -13.43
C ASN A 227 12.05 -2.29 -12.45
N LYS A 228 10.70 -2.20 -12.39
CA LYS A 228 9.98 -1.24 -11.55
C LYS A 228 10.56 -1.16 -10.13
N CYS A 229 10.64 -2.31 -9.44
CA CYS A 229 11.11 -2.35 -8.06
C CYS A 229 12.59 -1.94 -7.93
N LEU A 230 13.46 -2.38 -8.85
CA LEU A 230 14.86 -1.99 -8.85
C LEU A 230 15.03 -0.48 -9.09
N ASN A 231 14.30 0.08 -10.03
CA ASN A 231 14.29 1.51 -10.32
C ASN A 231 13.81 2.33 -9.11
N ASP A 232 12.80 1.84 -8.39
CA ASP A 232 12.32 2.48 -7.16
C ASP A 232 13.38 2.41 -6.04
N ALA A 233 14.06 1.26 -5.87
CA ALA A 233 15.15 1.13 -4.90
C ALA A 233 16.27 2.14 -5.15
N LEU A 234 16.67 2.32 -6.42
CA LEU A 234 17.74 3.26 -6.78
C LEU A 234 17.33 4.71 -6.49
N LYS A 235 16.12 5.12 -6.89
CA LYS A 235 15.61 6.48 -6.64
C LYS A 235 15.48 6.78 -5.14
N LEU A 236 14.94 5.85 -4.36
CA LEU A 236 14.79 6.00 -2.90
C LEU A 236 16.15 6.07 -2.19
N LYS A 237 17.09 5.27 -2.65
CA LYS A 237 18.47 5.33 -2.17
C LYS A 237 19.11 6.70 -2.43
N ASP A 238 18.97 7.23 -3.65
CA ASP A 238 19.49 8.54 -4.00
C ASP A 238 18.81 9.61 -3.16
N GLN A 239 17.48 9.59 -3.02
CA GLN A 239 16.73 10.50 -2.12
C GLN A 239 17.27 10.45 -0.69
N PHE A 240 17.51 9.27 -0.12
CA PHE A 240 18.05 9.14 1.23
C PHE A 240 19.38 9.88 1.39
N PHE A 241 20.30 9.75 0.43
CA PHE A 241 21.58 10.43 0.49
C PHE A 241 21.47 11.94 0.27
N GLU A 242 20.55 12.39 -0.58
CA GLU A 242 20.29 13.81 -0.82
C GLU A 242 19.68 14.48 0.41
N THR A 243 18.78 13.80 1.12
CA THR A 243 18.07 14.35 2.30
C THR A 243 18.76 14.02 3.63
N LEU A 244 19.93 13.39 3.62
CA LEU A 244 20.60 12.91 4.83
C LEU A 244 20.86 14.02 5.87
N HIS A 245 21.14 15.25 5.43
CA HIS A 245 21.44 16.39 6.28
C HIS A 245 20.26 17.33 6.51
N GLU A 246 19.26 17.28 5.64
CA GLU A 246 18.06 18.11 5.72
C GLU A 246 16.85 17.31 5.24
N ASP A 247 16.01 16.88 6.18
CA ASP A 247 14.83 16.06 5.94
C ASP A 247 13.56 16.80 6.42
N PRO A 248 13.08 17.79 5.66
CA PRO A 248 11.97 18.66 6.09
C PRO A 248 10.64 17.91 6.24
N TYR A 249 10.50 16.73 5.64
CA TYR A 249 9.27 15.95 5.64
C TYR A 249 9.40 14.61 6.39
N GLY A 250 10.54 14.32 7.02
CA GLY A 250 10.76 13.07 7.75
C GLY A 250 10.84 11.85 6.85
N LEU A 251 11.40 11.99 5.65
CA LEU A 251 11.43 10.93 4.64
C LEU A 251 12.60 9.94 4.80
N ASN A 252 13.61 10.26 5.61
CA ASN A 252 14.83 9.45 5.66
C ASN A 252 14.56 8.02 6.12
N SER A 253 13.83 7.81 7.22
CA SER A 253 13.48 6.45 7.67
C SER A 253 12.65 5.71 6.64
N ARG A 254 11.67 6.40 6.06
CA ARG A 254 10.81 5.85 5.00
C ARG A 254 11.62 5.47 3.74
N SER A 255 12.54 6.31 3.31
CA SER A 255 13.42 6.02 2.17
C SER A 255 14.26 4.76 2.41
N VAL A 256 14.80 4.59 3.62
CA VAL A 256 15.57 3.39 3.99
C VAL A 256 14.69 2.14 3.95
N PHE A 257 13.48 2.20 4.55
CA PHE A 257 12.54 1.07 4.58
C PHE A 257 12.14 0.64 3.16
N TYR A 258 11.66 1.58 2.35
CA TYR A 258 11.19 1.26 1.00
C TYR A 258 12.31 0.95 0.00
N THR A 259 13.53 1.45 0.22
CA THR A 259 14.71 0.98 -0.51
C THR A 259 14.95 -0.51 -0.22
N ALA A 260 14.88 -0.91 1.05
CA ALA A 260 15.02 -2.31 1.45
C ALA A 260 13.94 -3.19 0.85
N GLN A 261 12.66 -2.74 0.91
CA GLN A 261 11.53 -3.47 0.36
C GLN A 261 11.67 -3.62 -1.17
N SER A 262 12.02 -2.57 -1.88
CA SER A 262 12.18 -2.59 -3.33
C SER A 262 13.31 -3.51 -3.78
N TYR A 263 14.43 -3.56 -3.06
CA TYR A 263 15.47 -4.56 -3.30
C TYR A 263 14.99 -5.99 -3.02
N PHE A 264 14.21 -6.19 -1.94
CA PHE A 264 13.64 -7.49 -1.62
C PHE A 264 12.70 -8.00 -2.73
N ASP A 265 11.80 -7.14 -3.21
CA ASP A 265 10.86 -7.46 -4.28
C ASP A 265 11.57 -7.69 -5.63
N SER A 266 12.75 -7.10 -5.81
CA SER A 266 13.68 -7.38 -6.92
C SER A 266 14.53 -8.63 -6.72
N LYS A 267 14.32 -9.40 -5.61
CA LYS A 267 15.10 -10.59 -5.22
C LYS A 267 16.60 -10.30 -4.97
N MET A 268 16.95 -9.06 -4.74
CA MET A 268 18.30 -8.62 -4.37
C MET A 268 18.47 -8.71 -2.84
N PHE A 269 18.45 -9.94 -2.31
CA PHE A 269 18.34 -10.20 -0.87
C PHE A 269 19.53 -9.70 -0.05
N LYS A 270 20.72 -9.59 -0.64
CA LYS A 270 21.91 -9.06 0.03
C LYS A 270 21.78 -7.56 0.27
N GLU A 271 21.35 -6.81 -0.72
CA GLU A 271 21.09 -5.37 -0.65
C GLU A 271 19.89 -5.10 0.28
N ALA A 272 18.81 -5.86 0.12
CA ALA A 272 17.65 -5.77 1.00
C ALA A 272 18.04 -5.98 2.47
N TYR A 273 18.84 -7.00 2.77
CA TYR A 273 19.36 -7.27 4.13
C TYR A 273 20.13 -6.05 4.69
N GLN A 274 20.99 -5.44 3.88
CA GLN A 274 21.78 -4.29 4.33
C GLN A 274 20.90 -3.09 4.69
N TRP A 275 19.89 -2.80 3.86
CA TRP A 275 18.98 -1.67 4.05
C TRP A 275 17.99 -1.89 5.19
N TYR A 276 17.42 -3.10 5.33
CA TYR A 276 16.60 -3.42 6.50
C TYR A 276 17.40 -3.39 7.80
N ASN A 277 18.65 -3.89 7.79
CA ASN A 277 19.53 -3.80 8.96
C ASN A 277 19.93 -2.35 9.29
N LEU A 278 20.00 -1.46 8.30
CA LEU A 278 20.15 -0.02 8.53
C LEU A 278 18.87 0.52 9.19
N TYR A 279 17.69 0.19 8.67
CA TYR A 279 16.41 0.65 9.22
C TYR A 279 16.26 0.32 10.72
N THR A 280 16.58 -0.89 11.12
CA THR A 280 16.49 -1.32 12.54
C THR A 280 17.46 -0.60 13.49
N LYS A 281 18.37 0.23 12.98
CA LYS A 281 19.30 1.07 13.76
C LYS A 281 18.90 2.52 13.80
N LEU A 282 17.92 2.93 13.02
CA LEU A 282 17.38 4.28 13.03
C LEU A 282 16.60 4.53 14.31
N LYS A 283 16.48 5.80 14.69
CA LYS A 283 15.62 6.27 15.77
C LYS A 283 14.33 6.83 15.18
N ASP A 284 13.31 6.89 16.01
CA ASP A 284 12.02 7.49 15.65
C ASP A 284 11.36 6.84 14.41
N THR A 285 11.52 5.52 14.29
CA THR A 285 10.91 4.72 13.24
C THR A 285 9.46 4.36 13.59
N TRP A 286 8.67 4.05 12.56
CA TRP A 286 7.33 3.53 12.79
C TRP A 286 7.40 2.06 13.20
N ILE A 287 6.77 1.72 14.32
CA ILE A 287 6.88 0.39 14.95
C ILE A 287 6.39 -0.76 14.03
N GLU A 288 5.39 -0.51 13.16
CA GLU A 288 4.93 -1.53 12.20
C GLU A 288 5.95 -1.75 11.05
N GLU A 289 6.66 -0.70 10.62
CA GLU A 289 7.77 -0.84 9.67
C GLU A 289 8.99 -1.49 10.32
N GLU A 290 9.23 -1.26 11.61
CA GLU A 290 10.28 -1.96 12.37
C GLU A 290 9.98 -3.45 12.47
N PHE A 291 8.74 -3.82 12.82
CA PHE A 291 8.29 -5.21 12.82
C PHE A 291 8.50 -5.87 11.45
N GLU A 292 8.03 -5.24 10.38
CA GLU A 292 8.18 -5.79 9.03
C GLU A 292 9.66 -5.88 8.62
N SER A 293 10.49 -4.92 9.04
CA SER A 293 11.94 -4.97 8.79
C SER A 293 12.58 -6.19 9.46
N GLN A 294 12.19 -6.53 10.71
CA GLN A 294 12.67 -7.74 11.38
C GLN A 294 12.20 -9.01 10.64
N MET A 295 10.96 -9.03 10.18
CA MET A 295 10.40 -10.13 9.38
C MET A 295 11.16 -10.33 8.07
N ARG A 296 11.38 -9.23 7.32
CA ARG A 296 12.09 -9.26 6.03
C ARG A 296 13.57 -9.60 6.18
N LEU A 297 14.22 -9.16 7.25
CA LEU A 297 15.57 -9.61 7.59
C LEU A 297 15.64 -11.12 7.74
N GLY A 298 14.70 -11.72 8.47
CA GLY A 298 14.63 -13.18 8.63
C GLY A 298 14.46 -13.90 7.28
N ARG A 299 13.57 -13.38 6.41
CA ARG A 299 13.39 -13.91 5.05
C ARG A 299 14.64 -13.77 4.18
N CYS A 300 15.31 -12.61 4.23
CA CYS A 300 16.60 -12.43 3.55
C CYS A 300 17.66 -13.44 4.04
N MET A 301 17.72 -13.68 5.34
CA MET A 301 18.67 -14.64 5.92
C MET A 301 18.42 -16.07 5.46
N ILE A 302 17.16 -16.47 5.28
CA ILE A 302 16.78 -17.77 4.70
C ILE A 302 17.31 -17.85 3.25
N GLU A 303 17.05 -16.87 2.42
CA GLU A 303 17.49 -16.83 1.01
C GLU A 303 19.03 -16.81 0.88
N LEU A 304 19.69 -16.14 1.82
CA LEU A 304 21.16 -16.05 1.91
C LEU A 304 21.79 -17.25 2.63
N LYS A 305 20.98 -18.25 3.04
CA LYS A 305 21.42 -19.51 3.67
C LYS A 305 22.21 -19.32 4.97
N TYR A 306 21.73 -18.41 5.82
CA TYR A 306 22.27 -18.26 7.17
C TYR A 306 21.96 -19.48 8.04
N ASP A 307 22.75 -19.67 9.13
CA ASP A 307 22.53 -20.74 10.09
C ASP A 307 21.12 -20.67 10.70
N VAL A 308 20.53 -21.83 10.95
CA VAL A 308 19.16 -22.00 11.46
C VAL A 308 18.92 -21.16 12.73
N GLU A 309 19.85 -21.22 13.68
CA GLU A 309 19.74 -20.49 14.94
C GLU A 309 19.69 -18.97 14.74
N LYS A 310 20.49 -18.44 13.80
CA LYS A 310 20.49 -17.00 13.48
C LYS A 310 19.17 -16.56 12.87
N VAL A 311 18.59 -17.42 12.01
CA VAL A 311 17.27 -17.16 11.38
C VAL A 311 16.17 -17.12 12.45
N ILE A 312 16.14 -18.10 13.35
CA ILE A 312 15.17 -18.16 14.47
C ILE A 312 15.30 -16.89 15.32
N ASN A 313 16.50 -16.57 15.80
CA ASN A 313 16.78 -15.40 16.63
C ASN A 313 16.35 -14.08 15.94
N GLN A 314 16.41 -14.04 14.61
CA GLN A 314 15.95 -12.87 13.85
C GLN A 314 14.42 -12.72 13.88
N PHE A 315 13.67 -13.80 13.66
CA PHE A 315 12.20 -13.76 13.76
C PHE A 315 11.71 -13.54 15.20
N GLU A 316 12.44 -14.02 16.19
CA GLU A 316 12.13 -13.75 17.61
C GLU A 316 12.20 -12.27 17.98
N LYS A 317 12.98 -11.46 17.26
CA LYS A 317 12.93 -9.99 17.42
C LYS A 317 11.58 -9.43 16.97
N ALA A 318 11.02 -9.93 15.86
CA ALA A 318 9.68 -9.56 15.43
C ALA A 318 8.61 -10.03 16.43
N ILE A 319 8.71 -11.24 16.98
CA ILE A 319 7.84 -11.74 18.05
C ILE A 319 7.86 -10.81 19.27
N LYS A 320 9.02 -10.29 19.67
CA LYS A 320 9.15 -9.36 20.80
C LYS A 320 8.44 -8.05 20.57
N ILE A 321 8.39 -7.57 19.32
CA ILE A 321 7.68 -6.31 18.95
C ILE A 321 6.17 -6.55 19.02
N PHE A 322 5.66 -7.59 18.36
CA PHE A 322 4.23 -7.93 18.31
C PHE A 322 3.97 -9.41 18.59
N PRO A 323 3.91 -9.81 19.89
CA PRO A 323 3.75 -11.22 20.26
C PRO A 323 2.35 -11.80 19.95
N ASP A 324 1.39 -10.95 19.64
CA ASP A 324 0.03 -11.32 19.24
C ASP A 324 -0.13 -11.53 17.73
N ARG A 325 0.90 -11.27 16.92
CA ARG A 325 0.91 -11.54 15.48
C ARG A 325 1.34 -12.98 15.16
N ALA A 326 0.62 -13.62 14.23
CA ALA A 326 0.91 -15.01 13.83
C ALA A 326 2.09 -15.14 12.88
N GLU A 327 2.34 -14.11 12.06
CA GLU A 327 3.28 -14.17 10.94
C GLU A 327 4.71 -14.57 11.33
N PRO A 328 5.33 -14.06 12.42
CA PRO A 328 6.68 -14.46 12.77
C PRO A 328 6.76 -15.91 13.26
N TYR A 329 5.77 -16.38 14.02
CA TYR A 329 5.69 -17.78 14.45
C TYR A 329 5.51 -18.71 13.25
N TYR A 330 4.63 -18.34 12.32
CA TYR A 330 4.43 -19.08 11.07
C TYR A 330 5.71 -19.14 10.23
N ALA A 331 6.41 -18.01 10.08
CA ALA A 331 7.65 -17.95 9.31
C ALA A 331 8.74 -18.87 9.87
N VAL A 332 8.93 -18.87 11.19
CA VAL A 332 9.86 -19.80 11.86
C VAL A 332 9.40 -21.24 11.68
N GLY A 333 8.12 -21.52 11.94
CA GLY A 333 7.60 -22.88 11.86
C GLY A 333 7.72 -23.46 10.45
N LYS A 334 7.36 -22.69 9.43
CA LYS A 334 7.52 -23.06 8.03
C LYS A 334 8.98 -23.31 7.64
N PHE A 335 9.90 -22.46 8.08
CA PHE A 335 11.34 -22.61 7.84
C PHE A 335 11.90 -23.88 8.48
N LEU A 336 11.42 -24.23 9.67
CA LEU A 336 11.86 -25.41 10.43
C LEU A 336 11.12 -26.70 10.06
N ASN A 337 10.14 -26.65 9.17
CA ASN A 337 9.30 -27.81 8.84
C ASN A 337 10.03 -28.82 7.93
N VAL A 338 11.27 -29.13 8.31
CA VAL A 338 12.18 -30.09 7.67
C VAL A 338 12.97 -30.82 8.77
N GLU A 339 13.33 -32.08 8.54
CA GLU A 339 14.17 -32.83 9.51
C GLU A 339 15.54 -32.18 9.72
N PRO A 340 16.07 -32.14 10.95
CA PRO A 340 15.52 -32.75 12.18
C PRO A 340 14.63 -31.82 13.02
N HIS A 341 14.14 -30.72 12.48
CA HIS A 341 13.58 -29.61 13.26
C HIS A 341 12.05 -29.65 13.45
N ASN A 342 11.37 -30.70 12.97
CA ASN A 342 9.90 -30.77 12.94
C ASN A 342 9.21 -30.58 14.32
N GLU A 343 9.83 -31.03 15.42
CA GLU A 343 9.27 -30.81 16.78
C GLU A 343 9.29 -29.31 17.16
N LEU A 344 10.32 -28.61 16.75
CA LEU A 344 10.39 -27.16 16.98
C LEU A 344 9.44 -26.42 16.05
N ALA A 345 9.33 -26.84 14.78
CA ALA A 345 8.34 -26.33 13.82
C ALA A 345 6.91 -26.45 14.38
N TYR A 346 6.57 -27.64 14.91
CA TYR A 346 5.27 -27.88 15.54
C TYR A 346 4.96 -26.85 16.64
N LYS A 347 5.92 -26.57 17.54
CA LYS A 347 5.73 -25.61 18.64
C LYS A 347 5.42 -24.21 18.13
N TYR A 348 6.19 -23.70 17.16
CA TYR A 348 5.96 -22.37 16.58
C TYR A 348 4.64 -22.29 15.82
N LEU A 349 4.31 -23.28 15.00
CA LEU A 349 3.05 -23.32 14.26
C LEU A 349 1.83 -23.45 15.16
N LYS A 350 1.95 -24.21 16.26
CA LYS A 350 0.91 -24.32 17.27
C LYS A 350 0.64 -22.97 17.94
N GLU A 351 1.71 -22.23 18.25
CA GLU A 351 1.59 -20.88 18.80
C GLU A 351 0.97 -19.91 17.78
N ALA A 352 1.38 -19.96 16.51
CA ALA A 352 0.77 -19.17 15.44
C ALA A 352 -0.75 -19.38 15.36
N LYS A 353 -1.21 -20.63 15.49
CA LYS A 353 -2.64 -21.00 15.44
C LYS A 353 -3.47 -20.40 16.60
N THR A 354 -2.85 -20.00 17.69
CA THR A 354 -3.56 -19.36 18.83
C THR A 354 -3.93 -17.91 18.58
N LYS A 355 -3.36 -17.27 17.54
CA LYS A 355 -3.53 -15.83 17.30
C LYS A 355 -4.87 -15.54 16.61
N ASN A 356 -5.48 -14.42 16.96
CA ASN A 356 -6.80 -14.00 16.46
C ASN A 356 -6.66 -12.86 15.43
N VAL A 357 -7.07 -13.11 14.20
CA VAL A 357 -6.95 -12.13 13.12
C VAL A 357 -7.83 -10.89 13.32
N GLU A 358 -9.02 -11.04 13.89
CA GLU A 358 -9.93 -9.90 14.10
C GLU A 358 -9.38 -8.91 15.14
N GLU A 359 -8.74 -9.41 16.19
CA GLU A 359 -8.07 -8.58 17.19
C GLU A 359 -6.85 -7.88 16.60
N VAL A 360 -6.09 -8.60 15.78
CA VAL A 360 -4.90 -8.04 15.09
C VAL A 360 -5.29 -6.94 14.12
N LEU A 361 -6.34 -7.14 13.30
CA LEU A 361 -6.82 -6.11 12.35
C LEU A 361 -7.39 -4.84 13.03
N LYS A 362 -7.87 -4.96 14.27
CA LYS A 362 -8.28 -3.78 15.05
C LYS A 362 -7.09 -2.96 15.56
N LYS A 363 -5.95 -3.62 15.77
CA LYS A 363 -4.77 -3.08 16.45
C LYS A 363 -3.70 -2.56 15.48
N TYR A 364 -3.51 -3.25 14.36
CA TYR A 364 -2.45 -2.99 13.39
C TYR A 364 -3.02 -2.60 12.03
N ARG A 365 -2.35 -1.66 11.36
CA ARG A 365 -2.81 -1.10 10.07
C ARG A 365 -2.09 -1.69 8.87
N LEU A 366 -0.83 -2.10 9.04
CA LEU A 366 0.03 -2.50 7.93
C LEU A 366 0.57 -3.94 8.08
N PHE A 367 0.85 -4.52 6.95
CA PHE A 367 1.59 -5.80 6.81
C PHE A 367 0.93 -7.00 7.50
N VAL A 368 -0.39 -6.98 7.73
CA VAL A 368 -1.11 -8.12 8.26
C VAL A 368 -1.41 -9.09 7.12
N ASP A 369 -0.82 -10.29 7.20
CA ASP A 369 -1.10 -11.39 6.28
C ASP A 369 -2.22 -12.27 6.84
N VAL A 370 -3.46 -11.94 6.47
CA VAL A 370 -4.66 -12.61 6.99
C VAL A 370 -4.68 -14.13 6.75
N PHE A 371 -4.01 -14.61 5.71
CA PHE A 371 -3.97 -16.04 5.38
C PHE A 371 -3.17 -16.87 6.37
N VAL A 372 -2.19 -16.26 7.02
CA VAL A 372 -1.38 -16.90 8.05
C VAL A 372 -2.24 -17.30 9.27
N TYR A 373 -3.35 -16.60 9.53
CA TYR A 373 -4.22 -16.90 10.69
C TYR A 373 -5.22 -18.06 10.45
N GLY A 374 -5.15 -18.70 9.33
CA GLY A 374 -6.09 -19.77 8.96
C GLY A 374 -5.41 -20.94 8.25
N LYS A 375 -5.67 -21.04 6.97
CA LYS A 375 -5.29 -22.20 6.14
C LYS A 375 -3.79 -22.41 6.04
N TYR A 376 -2.99 -21.35 5.95
CA TYR A 376 -1.54 -21.50 5.82
C TYR A 376 -0.92 -22.12 7.08
N VAL A 377 -1.37 -21.67 8.27
CA VAL A 377 -0.92 -22.30 9.51
C VAL A 377 -1.40 -23.75 9.61
N ASN A 378 -2.66 -24.04 9.26
CA ASN A 378 -3.20 -25.39 9.30
C ASN A 378 -2.46 -26.34 8.36
N ASP A 379 -2.12 -25.90 7.15
CA ASP A 379 -1.35 -26.66 6.19
C ASP A 379 0.03 -27.01 6.73
N GLU A 380 0.82 -26.01 7.10
CA GLU A 380 2.18 -26.24 7.62
C GLU A 380 2.18 -27.02 8.95
N LEU A 381 1.22 -26.76 9.84
CA LEU A 381 1.06 -27.50 11.09
C LEU A 381 0.68 -28.96 10.85
N SER A 382 -0.12 -29.25 9.82
CA SER A 382 -0.42 -30.63 9.44
C SER A 382 0.84 -31.41 9.05
N VAL A 383 1.73 -30.79 8.28
CA VAL A 383 3.01 -31.37 7.89
C VAL A 383 3.89 -31.62 9.11
N ALA A 384 4.00 -30.64 10.02
CA ALA A 384 4.75 -30.84 11.29
C ALA A 384 4.15 -31.96 12.12
N CYS A 385 2.83 -32.08 12.22
CA CYS A 385 2.15 -33.19 12.90
C CYS A 385 2.48 -34.56 12.29
N TYR A 386 2.56 -34.65 10.96
CA TYR A 386 2.91 -35.87 10.26
C TYR A 386 4.28 -36.41 10.69
N TRP A 387 5.27 -35.53 10.78
CA TRP A 387 6.64 -35.92 11.13
C TRP A 387 6.88 -36.10 12.64
N THR A 388 5.96 -35.58 13.46
CA THR A 388 6.08 -35.62 14.93
C THR A 388 5.12 -36.60 15.61
N ASN A 389 4.61 -37.60 14.87
CA ASN A 389 3.71 -38.66 15.35
C ASN A 389 2.38 -38.17 15.95
N ARG A 390 1.85 -37.03 15.43
CA ARG A 390 0.55 -36.46 15.81
C ARG A 390 -0.50 -36.65 14.69
N GLY A 391 -0.62 -37.90 14.22
CA GLY A 391 -1.38 -38.25 13.02
C GLY A 391 -2.84 -37.78 13.03
N ASN A 392 -3.57 -37.97 14.11
CA ASN A 392 -4.98 -37.55 14.20
C ASN A 392 -5.15 -36.03 14.15
N GLU A 393 -4.28 -35.29 14.85
CA GLU A 393 -4.31 -33.81 14.81
C GLU A 393 -3.97 -33.32 13.41
N GLY A 394 -2.90 -33.83 12.80
CA GLY A 394 -2.48 -33.42 11.47
C GLY A 394 -3.51 -33.74 10.38
N PHE A 395 -4.14 -34.88 10.44
CA PHE A 395 -5.17 -35.29 9.51
C PHE A 395 -6.43 -34.38 9.60
N LYS A 396 -6.85 -34.03 10.82
CA LYS A 396 -7.95 -33.08 11.05
C LYS A 396 -7.63 -31.71 10.43
N LEU A 397 -6.45 -31.16 10.70
CA LEU A 397 -6.00 -29.89 10.16
C LEU A 397 -5.96 -29.88 8.63
N LEU A 398 -5.45 -30.95 8.03
CA LEU A 398 -5.42 -31.12 6.58
C LEU A 398 -6.83 -31.15 5.96
N ASN A 399 -7.78 -31.85 6.59
CA ASN A 399 -9.15 -31.84 6.13
C ASN A 399 -9.79 -30.46 6.22
N GLU A 400 -9.53 -29.68 7.27
CA GLU A 400 -9.99 -28.28 7.37
C GLU A 400 -9.47 -27.42 6.20
N VAL A 401 -8.24 -27.67 5.70
CA VAL A 401 -7.68 -26.98 4.52
C VAL A 401 -8.35 -27.43 3.23
N ILE A 402 -8.63 -28.74 3.06
CA ILE A 402 -9.16 -29.32 1.83
C ILE A 402 -10.64 -28.94 1.59
N THR A 403 -11.43 -28.86 2.67
CA THR A 403 -12.89 -28.60 2.58
C THR A 403 -13.27 -27.16 2.27
N ASP A 404 -12.29 -26.27 2.22
CA ASP A 404 -12.53 -24.86 1.95
C ASP A 404 -12.31 -24.55 0.47
N ASP A 405 -13.37 -24.11 -0.21
CA ASP A 405 -13.42 -23.82 -1.66
C ASP A 405 -12.67 -22.55 -2.09
N ASP A 406 -11.83 -22.00 -1.21
CA ASP A 406 -11.09 -20.78 -1.50
C ASP A 406 -10.05 -21.00 -2.61
N CYS A 407 -10.12 -20.18 -3.65
CA CYS A 407 -9.31 -20.27 -4.87
C CYS A 407 -7.78 -20.19 -4.67
N HIS A 408 -7.30 -19.73 -3.49
CA HIS A 408 -5.87 -19.67 -3.17
C HIS A 408 -5.16 -21.02 -3.16
N PHE A 409 -5.89 -22.06 -2.84
CA PHE A 409 -5.34 -23.41 -2.82
C PHE A 409 -5.64 -24.22 -4.08
N ALA A 410 -6.31 -23.62 -5.09
CA ALA A 410 -6.66 -24.33 -6.32
C ALA A 410 -5.45 -25.02 -7.00
N GLY A 411 -4.26 -24.41 -6.96
CA GLY A 411 -3.03 -25.00 -7.46
C GLY A 411 -2.37 -26.04 -6.53
N HIS A 412 -2.87 -26.25 -5.31
CA HIS A 412 -2.29 -27.16 -4.32
C HIS A 412 -3.18 -28.37 -4.00
N LYS A 413 -4.32 -28.50 -4.64
CA LYS A 413 -5.30 -29.57 -4.38
C LYS A 413 -4.66 -30.97 -4.45
N ASP A 414 -3.90 -31.21 -5.51
CA ASP A 414 -3.22 -32.51 -5.69
C ASP A 414 -2.21 -32.80 -4.57
N ARG A 415 -1.50 -31.80 -4.07
CA ARG A 415 -0.58 -31.91 -2.94
C ARG A 415 -1.32 -32.27 -1.66
N PHE A 416 -2.45 -31.65 -1.40
CA PHE A 416 -3.27 -31.94 -0.20
C PHE A 416 -3.86 -33.33 -0.25
N GLU A 417 -4.39 -33.77 -1.40
CA GLU A 417 -4.89 -35.13 -1.58
C GLU A 417 -3.77 -36.19 -1.42
N MET A 418 -2.58 -35.88 -1.92
CA MET A 418 -1.42 -36.74 -1.71
C MET A 418 -1.01 -36.79 -0.24
N ASN A 419 -0.95 -35.67 0.45
CA ASN A 419 -0.69 -35.61 1.90
C ASN A 419 -1.74 -36.44 2.68
N LYS A 420 -3.02 -36.35 2.31
CA LYS A 420 -4.10 -37.13 2.92
C LYS A 420 -3.84 -38.63 2.80
N LYS A 421 -3.43 -39.11 1.62
CA LYS A 421 -3.04 -40.54 1.42
C LYS A 421 -1.88 -40.94 2.29
N HIS A 422 -0.87 -40.07 2.45
CA HIS A 422 0.28 -40.33 3.33
C HIS A 422 -0.15 -40.44 4.79
N PHE A 423 -1.03 -39.58 5.30
CA PHE A 423 -1.57 -39.68 6.64
C PHE A 423 -2.33 -41.02 6.86
N MET A 424 -3.21 -41.36 5.93
CA MET A 424 -4.01 -42.60 6.01
C MET A 424 -3.10 -43.85 6.04
N SER A 425 -2.09 -43.85 5.18
CA SER A 425 -1.14 -44.98 5.13
C SER A 425 -0.31 -45.11 6.40
N ARG A 426 0.30 -44.01 6.88
CA ARG A 426 1.23 -44.03 8.02
C ARG A 426 0.54 -44.28 9.36
N TYR A 427 -0.64 -43.73 9.56
CA TYR A 427 -1.33 -43.72 10.85
C TYR A 427 -2.53 -44.67 10.90
N SER A 428 -2.74 -45.48 9.87
CA SER A 428 -3.89 -46.41 9.78
C SER A 428 -5.23 -45.70 10.05
N ILE A 429 -5.37 -44.44 9.62
CA ILE A 429 -6.59 -43.67 9.79
C ILE A 429 -7.63 -44.23 8.81
N LEU A 430 -8.59 -44.97 9.36
CA LEU A 430 -9.75 -45.44 8.59
C LEU A 430 -10.66 -44.25 8.26
N HIS A 431 -11.32 -44.30 7.10
CA HIS A 431 -12.27 -43.27 6.67
C HIS A 431 -13.30 -43.03 7.79
N LEU A 432 -13.21 -41.86 8.43
CA LEU A 432 -14.24 -41.29 9.29
C LEU A 432 -15.16 -40.39 8.47
#